data_bf9fb0d9abd0a87bfedba81941d8882d
#
_entry.id   bf9fb0d9abd0a87bfedba81941d8882d
#
_cell.length_a   1.000
_cell.length_b   1.000
_cell.length_c   1.000
_cell.angle_alpha   90.00
_cell.angle_beta   90.00
_cell.angle_gamma   90.00
#
_symmetry.space_group_name_H-M   'P 1'
#
loop_
_entity.id
_entity.type
_entity.pdbx_description
1 polymer ?
#
loop_
_entity_poly.entity_id
_entity_poly.type
_entity_poly.pdbx_seq_one_letter_code
_entity_poly.pdbx_strand_id
1 'polypeptide(L)'
;MRKLQGVHLATDLQEADETLEPLGPDALDLSRDDLATTLSHHRGRLKTTLTDQSVIAGLGNLLADEICWRARINPLRPARDLDAAEITGLHRATRRVLRDSVKAERVPPRKTWLTGARDTPGPTCPRCGTPLESRRLSGRRTVWCPTCQPAAL
;
A
#
# COMPACT_ATOMS: atom_id res chain seq x y z
N MET A 1 18.62 -18.83 1.10
CA MET A 1 19.33 -18.55 1.36
C MET A 1 19.54 -18.18 1.25
N ARG A 2 18.95 -18.62 1.25
CA ARG A 2 19.60 -18.47 1.58
C ARG A 2 19.50 -18.59 1.64
N LYS A 3 19.13 -19.17 1.99
CA LYS A 3 19.68 -19.42 2.52
C LYS A 3 19.69 -19.64 2.39
N LEU A 4 19.39 -20.12 2.34
CA LEU A 4 20.04 -20.39 2.66
C LEU A 4 20.24 -20.58 2.48
N GLN A 5 20.08 -21.25 2.50
CA GLN A 5 20.83 -21.45 2.75
C GLN A 5 20.89 -22.01 2.99
N GLY A 6 20.39 -22.49 3.19
CA GLY A 6 20.64 -22.84 3.64
C GLY A 6 20.41 -23.45 4.02
N VAL A 7 20.36 -24.12 4.19
CA VAL A 7 20.41 -24.46 5.02
C VAL A 7 20.65 -25.00 5.85
N HIS A 8 20.35 -25.02 6.07
CA HIS A 8 20.62 -25.61 7.04
C HIS A 8 19.85 -26.47 7.31
N LEU A 9 19.70 -27.17 6.01
CA LEU A 9 19.34 -27.66 7.21
C LEU A 9 18.15 -26.99 7.86
N ALA A 10 17.33 -27.78 8.54
CA ALA A 10 16.20 -27.28 9.34
C ALA A 10 16.66 -26.21 10.32
N THR A 11 17.85 -26.39 10.90
CA THR A 11 18.41 -25.44 11.85
C THR A 11 18.72 -24.10 11.19
N ASP A 12 19.28 -24.13 10.00
CA ASP A 12 19.60 -22.91 9.27
C ASP A 12 18.33 -22.15 8.88
N LEU A 13 17.30 -22.90 8.51
CA LEU A 13 16.01 -22.29 8.19
C LEU A 13 15.38 -21.63 9.40
N GLN A 14 15.49 -22.28 10.57
CA GLN A 14 15.00 -21.69 11.81
C GLN A 14 15.75 -20.43 12.17
N GLU A 15 17.06 -20.42 12.00
CA GLU A 15 17.86 -19.24 12.27
C GLU A 15 17.50 -18.10 11.32
N ALA A 16 17.25 -18.41 10.06
CA ALA A 16 16.81 -17.40 9.09
C ALA A 16 15.46 -16.81 9.51
N ASP A 17 14.54 -17.64 9.96
CA ASP A 17 13.23 -17.17 10.44
C ASP A 17 13.37 -16.27 11.65
N GLU A 18 14.27 -16.60 12.56
CA GLU A 18 14.50 -15.81 13.78
C GLU A 18 15.10 -14.45 13.47
N THR A 19 15.85 -14.31 12.37
CA THR A 19 16.44 -13.03 11.98
C THR A 19 15.51 -12.18 11.14
N LEU A 20 14.43 -12.75 10.61
CA LEU A 20 13.46 -12.02 9.80
C LEU A 20 12.40 -11.40 10.73
N GLU A 21 12.01 -10.18 10.39
CA GLU A 21 10.89 -9.56 11.09
C GLU A 21 9.62 -10.35 10.78
N PRO A 22 8.75 -10.56 11.78
CA PRO A 22 7.49 -11.24 11.53
C PRO A 22 6.63 -10.41 10.57
N LEU A 23 5.94 -11.09 9.67
CA LEU A 23 4.99 -10.43 8.79
C LEU A 23 3.73 -10.07 9.57
N GLY A 24 3.13 -8.95 9.21
CA GLY A 24 1.83 -8.58 9.70
C GLY A 24 0.74 -9.45 9.08
N PRO A 25 -0.52 -9.23 9.48
CA PRO A 25 -1.63 -9.96 8.87
C PRO A 25 -1.75 -9.64 7.39
N ASP A 26 -2.20 -10.62 6.62
CA ASP A 26 -2.39 -10.46 5.18
C ASP A 26 -3.51 -9.43 4.91
N ALA A 27 -3.25 -8.53 3.99
CA ALA A 27 -4.19 -7.47 3.65
C ALA A 27 -5.55 -8.01 3.20
N LEU A 28 -5.59 -9.20 2.56
CA LEU A 28 -6.83 -9.83 2.15
C LEU A 28 -7.70 -10.28 3.33
N ASP A 29 -7.08 -10.54 4.47
CA ASP A 29 -7.76 -11.07 5.66
C ASP A 29 -8.14 -10.00 6.67
N LEU A 30 -7.71 -8.75 6.45
CA LEU A 30 -8.01 -7.67 7.38
C LEU A 30 -9.46 -7.24 7.27
N SER A 31 -10.16 -7.22 8.41
CA SER A 31 -11.46 -6.58 8.50
C SER A 31 -11.28 -5.06 8.56
N ARG A 32 -12.38 -4.34 8.39
CA ARG A 32 -12.36 -2.88 8.53
C ARG A 32 -11.90 -2.48 9.94
N ASP A 33 -12.36 -3.19 10.97
CA ASP A 33 -12.00 -2.88 12.36
C ASP A 33 -10.53 -3.21 12.63
N ASP A 34 -10.02 -4.30 12.07
CA ASP A 34 -8.60 -4.64 12.18
C ASP A 34 -7.74 -3.55 11.56
N LEU A 35 -8.13 -3.06 10.40
CA LEU A 35 -7.41 -1.98 9.74
C LEU A 35 -7.43 -0.71 10.58
N ALA A 36 -8.59 -0.36 11.15
CA ALA A 36 -8.72 0.80 12.02
C ALA A 36 -7.79 0.72 13.22
N THR A 37 -7.77 -0.43 13.89
CA THR A 37 -6.90 -0.64 15.04
C THR A 37 -5.43 -0.54 14.65
N THR A 38 -5.06 -1.19 13.56
CA THR A 38 -3.68 -1.17 13.07
C THR A 38 -3.21 0.25 12.78
N LEU A 39 -4.00 1.02 12.02
CA LEU A 39 -3.59 2.36 11.64
C LEU A 39 -3.52 3.31 12.82
N SER A 40 -4.38 3.11 13.84
CA SER A 40 -4.40 3.98 15.02
C SER A 40 -3.11 3.91 15.83
N HIS A 41 -2.33 2.85 15.68
CA HIS A 41 -1.08 2.65 16.41
C HIS A 41 0.16 3.11 15.66
N HIS A 42 -0.01 3.67 14.45
CA HIS A 42 1.14 4.03 13.62
C HIS A 42 1.18 5.52 13.35
N ARG A 43 2.29 6.16 13.72
CA ARG A 43 2.51 7.60 13.53
C ARG A 43 3.02 7.94 12.14
N GLY A 44 3.53 6.95 11.43
CA GLY A 44 4.08 7.15 10.10
C GLY A 44 3.04 7.53 9.07
N ARG A 45 3.53 7.89 7.89
CA ARG A 45 2.64 8.24 6.78
C ARG A 45 1.87 7.03 6.32
N LEU A 46 0.68 7.26 5.81
CA LEU A 46 -0.21 6.18 5.37
C LEU A 46 0.49 5.25 4.37
N LYS A 47 1.13 5.81 3.33
CA LYS A 47 1.82 5.00 2.32
C LYS A 47 2.91 4.12 2.94
N THR A 48 3.73 4.69 3.80
CA THR A 48 4.82 3.95 4.44
C THR A 48 4.28 2.84 5.32
N THR A 49 3.20 3.11 6.05
CA THR A 49 2.55 2.11 6.90
C THR A 49 1.96 0.98 6.09
N LEU A 50 1.27 1.30 4.99
CA LEU A 50 0.65 0.28 4.13
C LEU A 50 1.68 -0.63 3.46
N THR A 51 2.86 -0.13 3.17
CA THR A 51 3.90 -0.92 2.50
C THR A 51 4.88 -1.58 3.46
N ASP A 52 4.72 -1.38 4.76
CA ASP A 52 5.53 -2.06 5.77
C ASP A 52 4.97 -3.46 5.99
N GLN A 53 5.68 -4.47 5.50
CA GLN A 53 5.21 -5.86 5.54
C GLN A 53 5.09 -6.42 6.95
N SER A 54 5.74 -5.80 7.94
CA SER A 54 5.58 -6.20 9.34
C SER A 54 4.28 -5.65 9.94
N VAL A 55 3.67 -4.68 9.31
CA VAL A 55 2.38 -4.09 9.73
C VAL A 55 1.23 -4.73 8.98
N ILE A 56 1.32 -4.76 7.65
CA ILE A 56 0.32 -5.39 6.78
C ILE A 56 1.07 -6.10 5.67
N ALA A 57 0.88 -7.39 5.54
CA ALA A 57 1.53 -8.16 4.50
C ALA A 57 0.73 -8.13 3.19
N GLY A 58 1.44 -8.11 2.08
CA GLY A 58 0.83 -8.25 0.77
C GLY A 58 0.61 -6.97 -0.03
N LEU A 59 0.92 -5.80 0.52
CA LEU A 59 0.76 -4.54 -0.20
C LEU A 59 2.11 -4.01 -0.66
N GLY A 60 2.34 -4.04 -1.97
CA GLY A 60 3.53 -3.46 -2.55
C GLY A 60 3.35 -1.99 -2.91
N ASN A 61 4.39 -1.40 -3.48
CA ASN A 61 4.44 0.02 -3.80
C ASN A 61 3.31 0.47 -4.73
N LEU A 62 3.09 -0.28 -5.82
CA LEU A 62 2.06 0.08 -6.80
C LEU A 62 0.66 -0.08 -6.24
N LEU A 63 0.43 -1.15 -5.48
CA LEU A 63 -0.88 -1.40 -4.86
C LEU A 63 -1.22 -0.32 -3.85
N ALA A 64 -0.26 0.10 -3.04
CA ALA A 64 -0.50 1.13 -2.04
C ALA A 64 -0.87 2.46 -2.69
N ASP A 65 -0.18 2.84 -3.77
CA ASP A 65 -0.51 4.07 -4.50
C ASP A 65 -1.92 4.00 -5.09
N GLU A 66 -2.27 2.87 -5.68
CA GLU A 66 -3.60 2.66 -6.25
C GLU A 66 -4.70 2.75 -5.19
N ILE A 67 -4.47 2.11 -4.05
CA ILE A 67 -5.43 2.09 -2.95
C ILE A 67 -5.67 3.49 -2.40
N CYS A 68 -4.60 4.25 -2.14
CA CYS A 68 -4.72 5.62 -1.64
C CYS A 68 -5.48 6.51 -2.64
N TRP A 69 -5.19 6.36 -3.91
CA TRP A 69 -5.86 7.13 -4.96
C TRP A 69 -7.36 6.79 -5.04
N ARG A 70 -7.71 5.52 -4.96
CA ARG A 70 -9.11 5.10 -4.99
C ARG A 70 -9.88 5.58 -3.77
N ALA A 71 -9.24 5.57 -2.62
CA ALA A 71 -9.84 6.04 -1.38
C ALA A 71 -9.85 7.56 -1.26
N ARG A 72 -9.19 8.26 -2.19
CA ARG A 72 -9.05 9.72 -2.19
C ARG A 72 -8.33 10.27 -0.96
N ILE A 73 -7.38 9.49 -0.44
CA ILE A 73 -6.61 9.87 0.73
C ILE A 73 -5.17 10.16 0.31
N ASN A 74 -4.64 11.29 0.75
CA ASN A 74 -3.26 11.66 0.46
C ASN A 74 -2.31 10.66 1.14
N PRO A 75 -1.37 10.07 0.40
CA PRO A 75 -0.47 9.05 0.96
C PRO A 75 0.49 9.60 2.01
N LEU A 76 0.66 10.92 2.08
CA LEU A 76 1.55 11.56 3.05
C LEU A 76 0.88 11.81 4.39
N ARG A 77 -0.42 11.61 4.51
CA ARG A 77 -1.13 11.80 5.78
C ARG A 77 -0.67 10.78 6.81
N PRO A 78 -0.57 11.18 8.09
CA PRO A 78 -0.28 10.20 9.14
C PRO A 78 -1.39 9.15 9.19
N ALA A 79 -0.99 7.87 9.28
CA ALA A 79 -1.96 6.78 9.27
C ALA A 79 -3.00 6.88 10.39
N ARG A 80 -2.57 7.32 11.58
CA ARG A 80 -3.45 7.42 12.74
C ARG A 80 -4.46 8.55 12.67
N ASP A 81 -4.31 9.48 11.71
CA ASP A 81 -5.21 10.65 11.60
C ASP A 81 -6.44 10.40 10.74
N LEU A 82 -6.58 9.20 10.18
CA LEU A 82 -7.74 8.88 9.36
C LEU A 82 -8.99 8.73 10.22
N ASP A 83 -10.10 9.33 9.79
CA ASP A 83 -11.37 9.16 10.47
C ASP A 83 -12.06 7.85 10.07
N ALA A 84 -13.20 7.56 10.72
CA ALA A 84 -13.90 6.30 10.48
C ALA A 84 -14.38 6.15 9.03
N ALA A 85 -14.83 7.22 8.41
CA ALA A 85 -15.28 7.19 7.01
C ALA A 85 -14.11 6.94 6.07
N GLU A 86 -12.97 7.56 6.33
CA GLU A 86 -11.76 7.37 5.53
C GLU A 86 -11.25 5.93 5.64
N ILE A 87 -11.27 5.36 6.83
CA ILE A 87 -10.87 3.96 7.05
C ILE A 87 -11.81 3.01 6.30
N THR A 88 -13.10 3.26 6.36
CA THR A 88 -14.07 2.44 5.61
C THR A 88 -13.78 2.50 4.10
N GLY A 89 -13.53 3.69 3.57
CA GLY A 89 -13.19 3.86 2.16
C GLY A 89 -11.87 3.17 1.80
N LEU A 90 -10.88 3.29 2.67
CA LEU A 90 -9.58 2.66 2.47
C LEU A 90 -9.70 1.13 2.47
N HIS A 91 -10.46 0.59 3.40
CA HIS A 91 -10.68 -0.86 3.47
C HIS A 91 -11.39 -1.38 2.21
N ARG A 92 -12.42 -0.66 1.77
CA ARG A 92 -13.15 -1.02 0.54
C ARG A 92 -12.23 -0.99 -0.67
N ALA A 93 -11.42 0.06 -0.80
CA ALA A 93 -10.47 0.19 -1.89
C ALA A 93 -9.43 -0.92 -1.86
N THR A 94 -8.93 -1.26 -0.68
CA THR A 94 -7.95 -2.34 -0.51
C THR A 94 -8.51 -3.66 -1.01
N ARG A 95 -9.70 -4.02 -0.58
CA ARG A 95 -10.32 -5.27 -0.99
C ARG A 95 -10.57 -5.31 -2.50
N ARG A 96 -11.06 -4.22 -3.06
CA ARG A 96 -11.33 -4.14 -4.50
C ARG A 96 -10.07 -4.28 -5.33
N VAL A 97 -9.04 -3.52 -4.99
CA VAL A 97 -7.77 -3.53 -5.72
C VAL A 97 -7.11 -4.90 -5.62
N LEU A 98 -7.08 -5.50 -4.43
CA LEU A 98 -6.47 -6.81 -4.24
C LEU A 98 -7.24 -7.89 -5.00
N ARG A 99 -8.56 -7.85 -4.98
CA ARG A 99 -9.38 -8.81 -5.72
C ARG A 99 -9.08 -8.76 -7.22
N ASP A 100 -9.02 -7.56 -7.77
CA ASP A 100 -8.75 -7.38 -9.19
C ASP A 100 -7.32 -7.79 -9.55
N SER A 101 -6.37 -7.52 -8.66
CA SER A 101 -4.96 -7.87 -8.88
C SER A 101 -4.73 -9.37 -8.82
N VAL A 102 -5.35 -10.05 -7.87
CA VAL A 102 -5.25 -11.51 -7.76
C VAL A 102 -5.86 -12.17 -9.00
N LYS A 103 -7.01 -11.67 -9.43
CA LYS A 103 -7.68 -12.20 -10.63
C LYS A 103 -6.82 -12.03 -11.88
N ALA A 104 -6.09 -10.92 -11.98
CA ALA A 104 -5.21 -10.64 -13.12
C ALA A 104 -3.81 -11.23 -12.95
N GLU A 105 -3.50 -11.82 -11.79
CA GLU A 105 -2.19 -12.36 -11.41
C GLU A 105 -1.08 -11.31 -11.40
N ARG A 106 -1.45 -10.04 -11.37
CA ARG A 106 -0.52 -8.89 -11.31
C ARG A 106 -1.33 -7.62 -11.07
N VAL A 107 -0.63 -6.51 -10.77
CA VAL A 107 -1.28 -5.21 -10.72
C VAL A 107 -1.67 -4.83 -12.17
N PRO A 108 -2.96 -4.70 -12.49
CA PRO A 108 -3.37 -4.41 -13.87
C PRO A 108 -2.89 -3.04 -14.34
N PRO A 109 -2.21 -2.95 -15.50
CA PRO A 109 -1.80 -1.65 -16.07
C PRO A 109 -2.92 -1.00 -16.87
N ARG A 110 -4.09 -0.87 -16.28
CA ARG A 110 -5.26 -0.31 -16.97
C ARG A 110 -5.20 1.22 -17.00
N LYS A 111 -5.63 1.82 -18.09
CA LYS A 111 -5.64 3.28 -18.25
C LYS A 111 -6.54 3.99 -17.25
N THR A 112 -7.54 3.30 -16.73
CA THR A 112 -8.46 3.85 -15.72
C THR A 112 -7.90 3.73 -14.30
N TRP A 113 -6.76 3.07 -14.14
CA TRP A 113 -6.07 2.93 -12.87
C TRP A 113 -4.91 3.90 -12.78
N LEU A 114 -4.62 4.37 -11.57
CA LEU A 114 -3.44 5.19 -11.34
C LEU A 114 -2.17 4.45 -11.80
N THR A 115 -2.09 3.16 -11.54
CA THR A 115 -0.92 2.35 -11.90
C THR A 115 -0.69 2.32 -13.41
N GLY A 116 -1.73 2.50 -14.21
CA GLY A 116 -1.59 2.56 -15.66
C GLY A 116 -1.18 3.94 -16.18
N ALA A 117 -1.36 4.97 -15.38
CA ALA A 117 -1.07 6.36 -15.78
C ALA A 117 0.27 6.87 -15.23
N ARG A 118 0.69 6.38 -14.08
CA ARG A 118 1.79 6.97 -13.31
C ARG A 118 3.14 7.00 -14.00
N ASP A 119 3.40 6.08 -14.91
CA ASP A 119 4.69 5.95 -15.58
C ASP A 119 4.69 6.51 -17.00
N THR A 120 3.60 7.14 -17.42
CA THR A 120 3.54 7.80 -18.73
C THR A 120 4.24 9.16 -18.67
N PRO A 121 4.77 9.67 -19.79
CA PRO A 121 5.32 11.03 -19.80
C PRO A 121 4.24 12.05 -19.47
N GLY A 122 4.54 12.98 -18.54
CA GLY A 122 3.58 13.98 -18.10
C GLY A 122 2.30 13.36 -17.55
N PRO A 123 2.38 12.48 -16.52
CA PRO A 123 1.22 11.69 -16.11
C PRO A 123 0.12 12.58 -15.52
N THR A 124 -1.12 12.25 -15.89
CA THR A 124 -2.31 12.95 -15.40
C THR A 124 -3.25 11.96 -14.74
N CYS A 125 -4.07 12.48 -13.81
CA CYS A 125 -5.01 11.65 -13.07
C CYS A 125 -6.08 11.06 -14.02
N PRO A 126 -6.27 9.74 -14.01
CA PRO A 126 -7.30 9.13 -14.87
C PRO A 126 -8.72 9.57 -14.54
N ARG A 127 -8.94 10.10 -13.33
CA ARG A 127 -10.27 10.51 -12.87
C ARG A 127 -10.58 11.97 -13.21
N CYS A 128 -9.63 12.88 -12.97
CA CYS A 128 -9.90 14.32 -13.11
C CYS A 128 -8.96 15.07 -14.04
N GLY A 129 -7.93 14.42 -14.57
CA GLY A 129 -7.00 15.03 -15.53
C GLY A 129 -5.94 15.93 -14.92
N THR A 130 -5.93 16.12 -13.60
CA THR A 130 -4.92 16.93 -12.93
C THR A 130 -3.54 16.29 -13.09
N PRO A 131 -2.47 17.06 -13.34
CA PRO A 131 -1.13 16.48 -13.34
C PRO A 131 -0.81 15.80 -12.01
N LEU A 132 -0.27 14.60 -12.09
CA LEU A 132 0.07 13.82 -10.90
C LEU A 132 1.34 14.36 -10.26
N GLU A 133 1.41 14.28 -8.93
CA GLU A 133 2.60 14.58 -8.16
C GLU A 133 3.30 13.30 -7.74
N SER A 134 4.61 13.40 -7.54
CA SER A 134 5.38 12.26 -7.07
C SER A 134 6.45 12.69 -6.10
N ARG A 135 6.82 11.77 -5.21
CA ARG A 135 7.83 12.00 -4.19
C ARG A 135 8.40 10.65 -3.76
N ARG A 136 9.67 10.61 -3.42
CA ARG A 136 10.26 9.40 -2.84
C ARG A 136 10.00 9.36 -1.34
N LEU A 137 9.45 8.24 -0.88
CA LEU A 137 9.25 7.96 0.54
C LEU A 137 9.97 6.64 0.84
N SER A 138 10.93 6.69 1.76
CA SER A 138 11.71 5.50 2.14
C SER A 138 12.32 4.80 0.92
N GLY A 139 12.82 5.60 -0.04
CA GLY A 139 13.44 5.08 -1.25
C GLY A 139 12.49 4.63 -2.34
N ARG A 140 11.19 4.71 -2.13
CA ARG A 140 10.18 4.28 -3.10
C ARG A 140 9.40 5.46 -3.65
N ARG A 141 9.15 5.43 -4.95
CA ARG A 141 8.39 6.48 -5.62
C ARG A 141 6.91 6.37 -5.23
N THR A 142 6.37 7.48 -4.74
CA THR A 142 4.95 7.60 -4.38
C THR A 142 4.30 8.58 -5.34
N VAL A 143 3.15 8.22 -5.89
CA VAL A 143 2.43 9.04 -6.87
C VAL A 143 1.01 9.27 -6.40
N TRP A 144 0.51 10.48 -6.53
CA TRP A 144 -0.87 10.81 -6.15
C TRP A 144 -1.39 11.97 -6.96
N CYS A 145 -2.72 12.15 -6.93
CA CYS A 145 -3.39 13.30 -7.54
C CYS A 145 -3.64 14.37 -6.47
N PRO A 146 -3.07 15.56 -6.60
CA PRO A 146 -3.26 16.60 -5.58
C PRO A 146 -4.70 17.09 -5.47
N THR A 147 -5.51 16.92 -6.51
CA THR A 147 -6.92 17.31 -6.51
C THR A 147 -7.80 16.26 -5.84
N CYS A 148 -7.64 14.99 -6.23
CA CYS A 148 -8.45 13.89 -5.66
C CYS A 148 -7.98 13.49 -4.26
N GLN A 149 -6.72 13.72 -3.95
CA GLN A 149 -6.09 13.33 -2.69
C GLN A 149 -5.44 14.56 -2.05
N PRO A 150 -6.25 15.54 -1.62
CA PRO A 150 -5.69 16.79 -1.09
C PRO A 150 -4.93 16.55 0.22
N ALA A 151 -3.94 17.41 0.47
CA ALA A 151 -3.23 17.37 1.73
C ALA A 151 -4.18 17.69 2.88
N ALA A 152 -3.91 17.11 4.05
CA ALA A 152 -4.69 17.43 5.25
C ALA A 152 -4.45 18.88 5.66
N LEU A 153 -5.50 19.53 6.14
CA LEU A 153 -5.43 20.90 6.65
C LEU A 153 -4.84 20.94 8.06
#